data_05621b1727557dced95ce6c0af79a85d
#
_entry.id   05621b1727557dced95ce6c0af79a85d
#
_cell.length_a   1.000
_cell.length_b   1.000
_cell.length_c   1.000
_cell.angle_alpha   90.00
_cell.angle_beta   90.00
_cell.angle_gamma   90.00
#
_symmetry.space_group_name_H-M   'P 1'
#
loop_
_entity.id
_entity.type
_entity.pdbx_description
1 polymer ?
#
loop_
_entity_poly.entity_id
_entity_poly.type
_entity_poly.pdbx_seq_one_letter_code
_entity_poly.pdbx_strand_id
1 'polypeptide(L)'
;MPSRYFALLAAVAAVLIIAAAAPALALGDGPAIASDWADLTVPQSECFARGEAAIQRIGFGEVERTKYSRFGTRDDYTVSVRCIEEKGLVLFLAAGRDRVKTNALQLNLQRNYLKSN
;
A
#
# COMPACT_ATOMS: atom_id res chain seq x y z
N MET A 1 5.75 -52.03 30.07
CA MET A 1 5.70 -51.71 28.66
C MET A 1 5.88 -50.19 28.44
N PRO A 2 7.02 -49.68 28.76
CA PRO A 2 7.25 -48.22 28.65
C PRO A 2 7.27 -47.69 27.24
N SER A 3 7.57 -48.49 26.21
CA SER A 3 7.69 -48.04 24.83
C SER A 3 6.39 -47.52 24.19
N ARG A 4 5.23 -48.03 24.63
CA ARG A 4 3.93 -47.58 24.13
C ARG A 4 3.58 -46.16 24.56
N TYR A 5 4.00 -45.77 25.76
CA TYR A 5 3.75 -44.44 26.29
C TYR A 5 4.65 -43.40 25.66
N PHE A 6 5.88 -43.74 25.30
CA PHE A 6 6.80 -42.87 24.62
C PHE A 6 6.33 -42.50 23.20
N ALA A 7 5.76 -43.47 22.47
CA ALA A 7 5.22 -43.23 21.12
C ALA A 7 4.02 -42.28 21.14
N LEU A 8 3.14 -42.40 22.13
CA LEU A 8 1.99 -41.51 22.30
C LEU A 8 2.40 -40.07 22.64
N LEU A 9 3.38 -39.90 23.53
CA LEU A 9 3.90 -38.60 23.90
C LEU A 9 4.58 -37.89 22.71
N ALA A 10 5.33 -38.61 21.90
CA ALA A 10 5.96 -38.07 20.70
C ALA A 10 4.92 -37.59 19.65
N ALA A 11 3.84 -38.34 19.45
CA ALA A 11 2.76 -37.95 18.52
C ALA A 11 2.05 -36.67 18.99
N VAL A 12 1.76 -36.53 20.29
CA VAL A 12 1.12 -35.31 20.83
C VAL A 12 2.03 -34.09 20.70
N ALA A 13 3.32 -34.21 20.92
CA ALA A 13 4.27 -33.14 20.76
C ALA A 13 4.36 -32.67 19.30
N ALA A 14 4.33 -33.58 18.32
CA ALA A 14 4.34 -33.23 16.90
C ALA A 14 3.09 -32.44 16.48
N VAL A 15 1.91 -32.82 16.98
CA VAL A 15 0.66 -32.09 16.69
C VAL A 15 0.69 -30.67 17.26
N LEU A 16 1.22 -30.48 18.46
CA LEU A 16 1.34 -29.16 19.09
C LEU A 16 2.28 -28.22 18.31
N ILE A 17 3.38 -28.74 17.77
CA ILE A 17 4.31 -27.95 16.94
C ILE A 17 3.64 -27.48 15.65
N ILE A 18 2.86 -28.32 14.98
CA ILE A 18 2.14 -27.96 13.74
C ILE A 18 1.09 -26.88 14.05
N ALA A 19 0.34 -27.01 15.14
CA ALA A 19 -0.67 -26.02 15.52
C ALA A 19 -0.05 -24.64 15.88
N ALA A 20 1.12 -24.59 16.48
CA ALA A 20 1.82 -23.36 16.81
C ALA A 20 2.40 -22.64 15.56
N ALA A 21 2.77 -23.36 14.52
CA ALA A 21 3.31 -22.79 13.30
C ALA A 21 2.23 -22.20 12.36
N ALA A 22 1.00 -22.74 12.37
CA ALA A 22 -0.08 -22.34 11.48
C ALA A 22 -0.46 -20.85 11.57
N PRO A 23 -0.60 -20.20 12.75
CA PRO A 23 -0.91 -18.77 12.86
C PRO A 23 0.15 -17.86 12.23
N ALA A 24 1.43 -18.20 12.34
CA ALA A 24 2.52 -17.41 11.75
C ALA A 24 2.47 -17.42 10.21
N LEU A 25 2.04 -18.52 9.59
CA LEU A 25 1.89 -18.65 8.14
C LEU A 25 0.67 -17.89 7.60
N ALA A 26 -0.31 -17.57 8.44
CA ALA A 26 -1.51 -16.83 8.06
C ALA A 26 -1.30 -15.31 8.02
N LEU A 27 -0.19 -14.80 8.59
CA LEU A 27 0.16 -13.38 8.54
C LEU A 27 0.81 -13.08 7.19
N GLY A 28 0.16 -12.27 6.36
CA GLY A 28 0.67 -11.87 5.06
C GLY A 28 1.91 -10.98 5.17
N ASP A 29 2.89 -11.21 4.30
CA ASP A 29 4.12 -10.41 4.18
C ASP A 29 4.05 -9.40 3.02
N GLY A 30 2.87 -9.22 2.44
CA GLY A 30 2.67 -8.27 1.35
C GLY A 30 2.83 -6.82 1.80
N PRO A 31 3.07 -5.90 0.85
CA PRO A 31 3.13 -4.47 1.15
C PRO A 31 1.80 -3.96 1.68
N ALA A 32 1.86 -2.96 2.54
CA ALA A 32 0.68 -2.19 2.92
C ALA A 32 0.23 -1.34 1.74
N ILE A 33 -1.08 -1.18 1.57
CA ILE A 33 -1.67 -0.32 0.56
C ILE A 33 -2.65 0.62 1.26
N ALA A 34 -2.55 1.91 0.96
CA ALA A 34 -3.49 2.92 1.40
C ALA A 34 -4.05 3.65 0.19
N SER A 35 -5.34 3.89 0.18
CA SER A 35 -6.00 4.59 -0.93
C SER A 35 -7.15 5.43 -0.44
N ASP A 36 -7.42 6.51 -1.16
CA ASP A 36 -8.60 7.34 -1.00
C ASP A 36 -8.92 7.97 -2.35
N TRP A 37 -10.05 8.61 -2.45
CA TRP A 37 -10.50 9.24 -3.69
C TRP A 37 -11.18 10.56 -3.40
N ALA A 38 -11.29 11.38 -4.43
CA ALA A 38 -12.06 12.62 -4.39
C ALA A 38 -12.71 12.84 -5.76
N ASP A 39 -13.66 13.75 -5.82
CA ASP A 39 -14.26 14.15 -7.09
C ASP A 39 -13.22 14.90 -7.93
N LEU A 40 -13.17 14.57 -9.21
CA LEU A 40 -12.35 15.28 -10.17
C LEU A 40 -13.12 16.50 -10.66
N THR A 41 -12.70 17.68 -10.22
CA THR A 41 -13.35 18.97 -10.51
C THR A 41 -12.62 19.83 -11.53
N VAL A 42 -11.53 19.31 -12.08
CA VAL A 42 -10.68 19.98 -13.06
C VAL A 42 -10.43 19.08 -14.27
N PRO A 43 -10.00 19.61 -15.41
CA PRO A 43 -9.62 18.76 -16.54
C PRO A 43 -8.50 17.78 -16.19
N GLN A 44 -8.44 16.67 -16.91
CA GLN A 44 -7.44 15.62 -16.66
C GLN A 44 -5.99 16.16 -16.71
N SER A 45 -5.69 17.06 -17.62
CA SER A 45 -4.36 17.67 -17.73
C SER A 45 -3.97 18.45 -16.47
N GLU A 46 -4.91 19.18 -15.88
CA GLU A 46 -4.69 19.90 -14.62
C GLU A 46 -4.58 18.93 -13.43
N CYS A 47 -5.39 17.88 -13.42
CA CYS A 47 -5.27 16.81 -12.41
C CYS A 47 -3.87 16.20 -12.44
N PHE A 48 -3.34 15.90 -13.61
CA PHE A 48 -1.97 15.38 -13.75
C PHE A 48 -0.91 16.38 -13.25
N ALA A 49 -1.06 17.66 -13.59
CA ALA A 49 -0.12 18.68 -13.12
C ALA A 49 -0.13 18.83 -11.61
N ARG A 50 -1.31 18.83 -10.99
CA ARG A 50 -1.46 18.84 -9.52
C ARG A 50 -0.89 17.57 -8.89
N GLY A 51 -1.13 16.43 -9.50
CA GLY A 51 -0.60 15.14 -9.05
C GLY A 51 0.92 15.09 -9.07
N GLU A 52 1.54 15.54 -10.16
CA GLU A 52 3.00 15.61 -10.27
C GLU A 52 3.60 16.54 -9.20
N ALA A 53 3.01 17.72 -9.02
CA ALA A 53 3.45 18.67 -8.00
C ALA A 53 3.34 18.08 -6.60
N ALA A 54 2.23 17.41 -6.28
CA ALA A 54 2.03 16.76 -5.00
C ALA A 54 3.06 15.65 -4.74
N ILE A 55 3.32 14.81 -5.73
CA ILE A 55 4.32 13.74 -5.65
C ILE A 55 5.70 14.32 -5.36
N GLN A 56 6.09 15.38 -6.06
CA GLN A 56 7.38 16.03 -5.87
C GLN A 56 7.50 16.70 -4.50
N ARG A 57 6.45 17.36 -4.04
CA ARG A 57 6.44 18.03 -2.72
C ARG A 57 6.62 17.08 -1.56
N ILE A 58 6.13 15.85 -1.67
CA ILE A 58 6.33 14.85 -0.62
C ILE A 58 7.65 14.08 -0.77
N GLY A 59 8.51 14.50 -1.70
CA GLY A 59 9.88 14.03 -1.80
C GLY A 59 10.13 12.87 -2.76
N PHE A 60 9.22 12.60 -3.70
CA PHE A 60 9.39 11.58 -4.73
C PHE A 60 9.81 12.27 -6.03
N GLY A 61 11.09 12.56 -6.20
CA GLY A 61 11.69 13.42 -7.23
C GLY A 61 11.21 13.19 -8.67
N GLU A 62 11.45 12.00 -9.23
CA GLU A 62 11.04 11.67 -10.60
C GLU A 62 9.62 11.14 -10.63
N VAL A 63 8.85 11.66 -11.61
CA VAL A 63 7.46 11.23 -11.79
C VAL A 63 7.37 10.41 -13.08
N GLU A 64 6.85 9.20 -12.97
CA GLU A 64 6.52 8.36 -14.10
C GLU A 64 5.06 8.59 -14.53
N ARG A 65 4.81 8.40 -15.83
CA ARG A 65 3.53 8.72 -16.46
C ARG A 65 2.95 7.51 -17.16
N THR A 66 1.66 7.26 -16.91
CA THR A 66 0.85 6.33 -17.68
C THR A 66 -0.35 7.09 -18.25
N LYS A 67 -1.23 6.39 -18.96
CA LYS A 67 -2.43 7.01 -19.54
C LYS A 67 -3.30 7.73 -18.48
N TYR A 68 -3.43 7.16 -17.30
CA TYR A 68 -4.32 7.67 -16.26
C TYR A 68 -3.62 8.06 -14.96
N SER A 69 -2.32 7.78 -14.82
CA SER A 69 -1.64 7.94 -13.54
C SER A 69 -0.34 8.71 -13.66
N ARG A 70 -0.02 9.38 -12.56
CA ARG A 70 1.31 9.92 -12.27
C ARG A 70 1.78 9.26 -10.99
N PHE A 71 2.98 8.71 -10.98
CA PHE A 71 3.48 8.02 -9.79
C PHE A 71 4.98 8.21 -9.62
N GLY A 72 5.41 8.06 -8.37
CA GLY A 72 6.81 8.12 -7.99
C GLY A 72 7.16 6.99 -7.03
N THR A 73 8.42 6.57 -7.08
CA THR A 73 8.97 5.58 -6.18
C THR A 73 10.19 6.15 -5.46
N ARG A 74 10.33 5.81 -4.19
CA ARG A 74 11.49 6.15 -3.37
C ARG A 74 11.63 5.09 -2.29
N ASP A 75 12.84 4.52 -2.18
CA ASP A 75 13.09 3.39 -1.30
C ASP A 75 12.12 2.24 -1.66
N ASP A 76 11.40 1.71 -0.69
CA ASP A 76 10.41 0.64 -0.90
C ASP A 76 8.97 1.17 -0.99
N TYR A 77 8.79 2.45 -1.31
CA TYR A 77 7.48 3.10 -1.33
C TYR A 77 7.14 3.62 -2.71
N THR A 78 5.88 3.49 -3.08
CA THR A 78 5.30 4.06 -4.30
C THR A 78 4.10 4.91 -3.92
N VAL A 79 3.98 6.08 -4.53
CA VAL A 79 2.79 6.93 -4.44
C VAL A 79 2.25 7.20 -5.83
N SER A 80 0.92 7.30 -5.96
CA SER A 80 0.28 7.49 -7.25
C SER A 80 -0.94 8.39 -7.14
N VAL A 81 -1.10 9.27 -8.13
CA VAL A 81 -2.32 10.02 -8.38
C VAL A 81 -2.89 9.52 -9.71
N ARG A 82 -4.10 9.01 -9.68
CA ARG A 82 -4.80 8.50 -10.86
C ARG A 82 -5.98 9.40 -11.18
N CYS A 83 -6.00 9.92 -12.38
CA CYS A 83 -7.01 10.88 -12.86
C CYS A 83 -7.89 10.20 -13.92
N ILE A 84 -9.16 10.00 -13.60
CA ILE A 84 -10.11 9.32 -14.50
C ILE A 84 -11.24 10.30 -14.81
N GLU A 85 -11.04 11.10 -15.87
CA GLU A 85 -11.96 12.19 -16.24
C GLU A 85 -13.35 11.67 -16.58
N GLU A 86 -13.45 10.57 -17.33
CA GLU A 86 -14.72 9.99 -17.74
C GLU A 86 -15.55 9.45 -16.57
N LYS A 87 -14.92 9.25 -15.41
CA LYS A 87 -15.60 8.84 -14.15
C LYS A 87 -15.73 9.98 -13.15
N GLY A 88 -15.16 11.14 -13.46
CA GLY A 88 -15.15 12.27 -12.53
C GLY A 88 -14.41 11.97 -11.22
N LEU A 89 -13.32 11.22 -11.29
CA LEU A 89 -12.67 10.61 -10.13
C LEU A 89 -11.17 10.84 -10.13
N VAL A 90 -10.63 11.21 -8.98
CA VAL A 90 -9.20 11.17 -8.72
C VAL A 90 -8.91 10.24 -7.55
N LEU A 91 -7.93 9.34 -7.72
CA LEU A 91 -7.51 8.36 -6.72
C LEU A 91 -6.11 8.68 -6.22
N PHE A 92 -5.91 8.51 -4.93
CA PHE A 92 -4.64 8.69 -4.23
C PHE A 92 -4.22 7.36 -3.64
N LEU A 93 -3.06 6.86 -4.02
CA LEU A 93 -2.55 5.57 -3.58
C LEU A 93 -1.16 5.72 -2.99
N ALA A 94 -0.88 4.90 -1.98
CA ALA A 94 0.46 4.65 -1.52
C ALA A 94 0.62 3.16 -1.23
N ALA A 95 1.81 2.64 -1.49
CA ALA A 95 2.15 1.25 -1.20
C ALA A 95 3.56 1.19 -0.64
N GLY A 96 3.77 0.34 0.35
CA GLY A 96 5.08 0.14 0.94
C GLY A 96 5.07 -0.85 2.10
N ARG A 97 6.25 -1.14 2.64
CA ARG A 97 6.42 -2.17 3.65
C ARG A 97 5.86 -1.82 5.03
N ASP A 98 5.92 -0.56 5.43
CA ASP A 98 5.41 -0.11 6.73
C ASP A 98 4.02 0.51 6.58
N ARG A 99 3.06 -0.05 7.29
CA ARG A 99 1.66 0.37 7.23
C ARG A 99 1.47 1.82 7.70
N VAL A 100 2.10 2.21 8.80
CA VAL A 100 1.96 3.56 9.36
C VAL A 100 2.52 4.59 8.38
N LYS A 101 3.69 4.35 7.84
CA LYS A 101 4.32 5.22 6.85
C LYS A 101 3.53 5.28 5.55
N THR A 102 3.00 4.15 5.08
CA THR A 102 2.17 4.07 3.87
C THR A 102 0.91 4.91 4.01
N ASN A 103 0.20 4.80 5.13
CA ASN A 103 -0.97 5.61 5.42
C ASN A 103 -0.63 7.11 5.47
N ALA A 104 0.47 7.48 6.11
CA ALA A 104 0.93 8.86 6.20
C ALA A 104 1.28 9.44 4.83
N LEU A 105 1.94 8.66 3.98
CA LEU A 105 2.27 9.06 2.60
C LEU A 105 1.01 9.31 1.77
N GLN A 106 0.01 8.44 1.87
CA GLN A 106 -1.24 8.61 1.14
C GLN A 106 -1.97 9.89 1.57
N LEU A 107 -2.08 10.14 2.87
CA LEU A 107 -2.71 11.35 3.39
C LEU A 107 -1.96 12.61 2.99
N ASN A 108 -0.64 12.58 3.04
CA ASN A 108 0.22 13.69 2.63
C ASN A 108 0.08 13.99 1.14
N LEU A 109 0.06 12.96 0.31
CA LEU A 109 -0.15 13.08 -1.14
C LEU A 109 -1.48 13.79 -1.43
N GLN A 110 -2.55 13.31 -0.82
CA GLN A 110 -3.90 13.85 -1.01
C GLN A 110 -4.00 15.31 -0.57
N ARG A 111 -3.45 15.65 0.59
CA ARG A 111 -3.43 17.02 1.10
C ARG A 111 -2.68 17.96 0.17
N ASN A 112 -1.52 17.54 -0.33
CA ASN A 112 -0.73 18.35 -1.26
C ASN A 112 -1.43 18.56 -2.59
N TYR A 113 -2.11 17.54 -3.11
CA TYR A 113 -2.93 17.64 -4.31
C TYR A 113 -4.07 18.66 -4.10
N LEU A 114 -4.81 18.54 -3.00
CA LEU A 114 -5.97 19.40 -2.73
C LEU A 114 -5.58 20.87 -2.45
N LYS A 115 -4.38 21.13 -1.98
CA LYS A 115 -3.86 22.49 -1.79
C LYS A 115 -3.38 23.18 -3.07
N SER A 116 -3.23 22.43 -4.16
CA SER A 116 -2.73 22.95 -5.43
C SER A 116 -3.86 23.69 -6.16
N ASN A 117 -4.01 24.94 -5.88
CA ASN A 117 -4.93 25.83 -6.59
C ASN A 117 -4.18 26.75 -7.53
#